data_5cf526cacbfcd3ebe71362dc97ec3157
#
_entry.id   5cf526cacbfcd3ebe71362dc97ec3157
#
_cell.length_a   1.000
_cell.length_b   1.000
_cell.length_c   1.000
_cell.angle_alpha   90.00
_cell.angle_beta   90.00
_cell.angle_gamma   90.00
#
_symmetry.space_group_name_H-M   'P 1'
#
loop_
_entity.id
_entity.type
_entity.pdbx_description
1 polymer ?
#
loop_
_entity_poly.entity_id
_entity_poly.type
_entity_poly.pdbx_seq_one_letter_code
_entity_poly.pdbx_strand_id
1 'polypeptide(L)'
;SGWTTLSLTRDFKAPDKEPLSKEQLQKFLKATPAIQSDSPEIKAVSERTVGSETNPIKKAELLQSAVFELIDKDVNRNSNTALEVLERKAGDCTEHALLFNALARAAGIPSREVTGLMYTQAPSPQFYWHVWNEIYDGERWISVDPTWDEVFVDAGHLKIANEDTIKIANSFGKIKIEILS
;
A
#
# COMPACT_ATOMS: atom_id res chain seq x y z
N SER A 1 -21.05 -4.15 25.93
CA SER A 1 -20.81 -3.54 24.61
C SER A 1 -19.89 -2.35 24.81
N GLY A 2 -18.60 -2.51 24.51
CA GLY A 2 -17.63 -1.43 24.64
C GLY A 2 -17.40 -0.74 23.29
N TRP A 3 -17.61 0.56 23.24
CA TRP A 3 -17.12 1.40 22.16
C TRP A 3 -15.69 1.80 22.47
N THR A 4 -14.83 1.81 21.45
CA THR A 4 -13.47 2.36 21.53
C THR A 4 -13.47 3.68 20.79
N THR A 5 -13.05 4.74 21.45
CA THR A 5 -12.84 6.05 20.81
C THR A 5 -11.38 6.14 20.36
N LEU A 6 -11.17 6.43 19.09
CA LEU A 6 -9.87 6.75 18.53
C LEU A 6 -9.80 8.25 18.28
N SER A 7 -8.75 8.90 18.74
CA SER A 7 -8.47 10.29 18.39
C SER A 7 -7.45 10.30 17.25
N LEU A 8 -7.84 10.89 16.12
CA LEU A 8 -6.98 11.05 14.95
C LEU A 8 -6.55 12.50 14.86
N THR A 9 -5.28 12.74 14.66
CA THR A 9 -4.73 14.07 14.45
C THR A 9 -4.03 14.13 13.09
N ARG A 10 -3.99 15.31 12.48
CA ARG A 10 -3.22 15.55 11.25
C ARG A 10 -1.74 15.82 11.51
N ASP A 11 -1.35 15.88 12.77
CA ASP A 11 0.05 16.09 13.12
C ASP A 11 0.84 14.84 12.76
N PHE A 12 1.74 14.98 11.79
CA PHE A 12 2.61 13.88 11.39
C PHE A 12 3.52 13.51 12.56
N LYS A 13 3.39 12.29 13.01
CA LYS A 13 4.34 11.65 13.91
C LYS A 13 4.98 10.48 13.17
N ALA A 14 6.31 10.49 13.11
CA ALA A 14 7.03 9.36 12.51
C ALA A 14 6.60 8.06 13.19
N PRO A 15 6.33 6.99 12.41
CA PRO A 15 5.97 5.69 12.97
C PRO A 15 7.02 5.19 13.97
N ASP A 16 6.57 4.42 14.95
CA ASP A 16 7.48 3.82 15.93
C ASP A 16 8.47 2.86 15.24
N LYS A 17 9.69 2.76 15.78
CA LYS A 17 10.67 1.81 15.29
C LYS A 17 10.20 0.39 15.56
N GLU A 18 10.26 -0.45 14.53
CA GLU A 18 9.89 -1.86 14.58
C GLU A 18 11.03 -2.68 13.96
N PRO A 19 12.05 -3.08 14.74
CA PRO A 19 13.16 -3.86 14.20
C PRO A 19 12.65 -5.24 13.73
N LEU A 20 12.94 -5.56 12.46
CA LEU A 20 12.57 -6.85 11.87
C LEU A 20 13.73 -7.84 11.92
N SER A 21 13.42 -9.11 12.16
CA SER A 21 14.39 -10.20 12.00
C SER A 21 14.75 -10.40 10.51
N LYS A 22 15.86 -11.11 10.26
CA LYS A 22 16.25 -11.45 8.88
C LYS A 22 15.17 -12.26 8.15
N GLU A 23 14.51 -13.16 8.86
CA GLU A 23 13.43 -14.00 8.33
C GLU A 23 12.21 -13.14 7.95
N GLN A 24 11.85 -12.18 8.80
CA GLN A 24 10.76 -11.24 8.51
C GLN A 24 11.09 -10.35 7.29
N LEU A 25 12.32 -9.82 7.20
CA LEU A 25 12.76 -9.06 6.03
C LEU A 25 12.67 -9.90 4.75
N GLN A 26 13.14 -11.15 4.79
CA GLN A 26 13.06 -12.05 3.64
C GLN A 26 11.61 -12.33 3.23
N LYS A 27 10.69 -12.50 4.18
CA LYS A 27 9.26 -12.67 3.89
C LYS A 27 8.71 -11.51 3.04
N PHE A 28 9.08 -10.28 3.39
CA PHE A 28 8.59 -9.07 2.74
C PHE A 28 9.36 -8.67 1.47
N LEU A 29 10.46 -9.36 1.16
CA LEU A 29 11.22 -9.24 -0.10
C LEU A 29 10.90 -10.34 -1.09
N LYS A 30 10.36 -11.48 -0.62
CA LYS A 30 10.16 -12.67 -1.45
C LYS A 30 9.05 -12.46 -2.49
N ALA A 31 9.31 -12.93 -3.70
CA ALA A 31 8.27 -13.08 -4.71
C ALA A 31 7.21 -14.11 -4.28
N THR A 32 5.98 -13.92 -4.74
CA THR A 32 4.86 -14.85 -4.58
C THR A 32 4.18 -15.05 -5.93
N PRO A 33 3.25 -16.02 -6.08
CA PRO A 33 2.52 -16.19 -7.33
C PRO A 33 1.78 -14.93 -7.80
N ALA A 34 1.31 -14.08 -6.87
CA ALA A 34 0.66 -12.81 -7.20
C ALA A 34 1.68 -11.67 -7.36
N ILE A 35 2.69 -11.61 -6.48
CA ILE A 35 3.72 -10.55 -6.43
C ILE A 35 4.99 -11.09 -7.09
N GLN A 36 5.05 -11.01 -8.41
CA GLN A 36 6.10 -11.62 -9.24
C GLN A 36 7.34 -10.70 -9.33
N SER A 37 7.87 -10.28 -8.17
CA SER A 37 9.01 -9.36 -8.08
C SER A 37 10.32 -9.90 -8.68
N ASP A 38 10.39 -11.19 -8.95
CA ASP A 38 11.53 -11.87 -9.56
C ASP A 38 11.44 -11.96 -11.10
N SER A 39 10.29 -11.58 -11.70
CA SER A 39 10.16 -11.60 -13.17
C SER A 39 11.06 -10.56 -13.83
N PRO A 40 11.60 -10.85 -15.05
CA PRO A 40 12.41 -9.91 -15.78
C PRO A 40 11.71 -8.59 -16.09
N GLU A 41 10.42 -8.63 -16.40
CA GLU A 41 9.59 -7.47 -16.76
C GLU A 41 9.44 -6.52 -15.56
N ILE A 42 9.09 -7.05 -14.38
CA ILE A 42 8.97 -6.27 -13.14
C ILE A 42 10.32 -5.67 -12.75
N LYS A 43 11.39 -6.46 -12.80
CA LYS A 43 12.76 -5.97 -12.52
C LYS A 43 13.16 -4.85 -13.45
N ALA A 44 12.94 -5.00 -14.76
CA ALA A 44 13.29 -3.98 -15.74
C ALA A 44 12.54 -2.66 -15.52
N VAL A 45 11.25 -2.71 -15.16
CA VAL A 45 10.47 -1.52 -14.81
C VAL A 45 10.99 -0.90 -13.51
N SER A 46 11.20 -1.71 -12.47
CA SER A 46 11.71 -1.26 -11.18
C SER A 46 13.08 -0.57 -11.32
N GLU A 47 14.06 -1.24 -11.95
CA GLU A 47 15.40 -0.72 -12.16
C GLU A 47 15.41 0.60 -12.95
N ARG A 48 14.63 0.66 -14.03
CA ARG A 48 14.50 1.89 -14.83
C ARG A 48 13.90 3.05 -14.01
N THR A 49 12.93 2.76 -13.14
CA THR A 49 12.24 3.77 -12.34
C THR A 49 13.12 4.30 -11.22
N VAL A 50 13.78 3.42 -10.46
CA VAL A 50 14.61 3.86 -9.33
C VAL A 50 16.00 4.34 -9.74
N GLY A 51 16.51 3.90 -10.91
CA GLY A 51 17.83 4.28 -11.39
C GLY A 51 18.93 4.00 -10.38
N SER A 52 19.72 5.02 -10.06
CA SER A 52 20.82 4.94 -9.08
C SER A 52 20.42 5.35 -7.66
N GLU A 53 19.13 5.60 -7.37
CA GLU A 53 18.68 5.98 -6.03
C GLU A 53 18.94 4.86 -5.02
N THR A 54 19.41 5.21 -3.83
CA THR A 54 19.75 4.25 -2.76
C THR A 54 18.85 4.37 -1.53
N ASN A 55 18.24 5.56 -1.33
CA ASN A 55 17.35 5.78 -0.19
C ASN A 55 16.01 5.04 -0.41
N PRO A 56 15.58 4.16 0.52
CA PRO A 56 14.38 3.36 0.32
C PRO A 56 13.09 4.19 0.23
N ILE A 57 13.00 5.30 0.94
CA ILE A 57 11.83 6.20 0.87
C ILE A 57 11.76 6.87 -0.50
N LYS A 58 12.88 7.41 -0.99
CA LYS A 58 12.92 8.04 -2.33
C LYS A 58 12.67 7.04 -3.45
N LYS A 59 13.17 5.81 -3.34
CA LYS A 59 12.80 4.74 -4.28
C LYS A 59 11.29 4.49 -4.26
N ALA A 60 10.68 4.44 -3.07
CA ALA A 60 9.24 4.23 -2.94
C ALA A 60 8.45 5.41 -3.54
N GLU A 61 8.90 6.65 -3.36
CA GLU A 61 8.31 7.84 -4.02
C GLU A 61 8.32 7.70 -5.54
N LEU A 62 9.46 7.33 -6.12
CA LEU A 62 9.59 7.13 -7.57
C LEU A 62 8.69 6.00 -8.08
N LEU A 63 8.67 4.87 -7.38
CA LEU A 63 7.88 3.71 -7.77
C LEU A 63 6.37 3.98 -7.65
N GLN A 64 5.93 4.66 -6.58
CA GLN A 64 4.52 4.95 -6.39
C GLN A 64 4.00 5.94 -7.43
N SER A 65 4.75 7.01 -7.73
CA SER A 65 4.38 7.95 -8.80
C SER A 65 4.33 7.24 -10.16
N ALA A 66 5.28 6.34 -10.44
CA ALA A 66 5.26 5.56 -11.67
C ALA A 66 4.04 4.63 -11.76
N VAL A 67 3.60 4.01 -10.66
CA VAL A 67 2.40 3.18 -10.62
C VAL A 67 1.14 4.03 -10.80
N PHE A 68 1.07 5.17 -10.11
CA PHE A 68 -0.04 6.13 -10.24
C PHE A 68 -0.24 6.62 -11.68
N GLU A 69 0.86 6.94 -12.37
CA GLU A 69 0.82 7.39 -13.77
C GLU A 69 0.54 6.26 -14.77
N LEU A 70 0.93 5.01 -14.43
CA LEU A 70 0.82 3.88 -15.34
C LEU A 70 -0.59 3.28 -15.39
N ILE A 71 -1.30 3.28 -14.26
CA ILE A 71 -2.57 2.56 -14.11
C ILE A 71 -3.75 3.51 -14.27
N ASP A 72 -4.56 3.26 -15.29
CA ASP A 72 -5.87 3.90 -15.43
C ASP A 72 -6.84 3.37 -14.37
N LYS A 73 -7.51 4.26 -13.64
CA LYS A 73 -8.46 3.88 -12.58
C LYS A 73 -9.73 3.30 -13.18
N ASP A 74 -9.90 1.99 -13.10
CA ASP A 74 -11.05 1.25 -13.62
C ASP A 74 -11.47 0.15 -12.63
N VAL A 75 -12.53 0.40 -11.87
CA VAL A 75 -13.09 -0.53 -10.86
C VAL A 75 -13.70 -1.81 -11.45
N ASN A 76 -13.85 -1.89 -12.77
CA ASN A 76 -14.40 -3.08 -13.46
C ASN A 76 -13.29 -4.02 -13.97
N ARG A 77 -12.03 -3.68 -13.74
CA ARG A 77 -10.88 -4.46 -14.18
C ARG A 77 -10.19 -5.08 -12.98
N ASN A 78 -10.22 -6.39 -12.91
CA ASN A 78 -9.53 -7.15 -11.87
C ASN A 78 -8.34 -7.90 -12.48
N SER A 79 -7.20 -7.83 -11.81
CA SER A 79 -5.99 -8.57 -12.12
C SER A 79 -5.53 -9.34 -10.89
N ASN A 80 -5.07 -10.57 -11.08
CA ASN A 80 -4.67 -11.43 -9.97
C ASN A 80 -3.15 -11.44 -9.74
N THR A 81 -2.38 -10.89 -10.66
CA THR A 81 -0.92 -10.87 -10.60
C THR A 81 -0.35 -9.52 -11.03
N ALA A 82 0.83 -9.18 -10.50
CA ALA A 82 1.51 -7.95 -10.84
C ALA A 82 1.86 -7.83 -12.34
N LEU A 83 2.17 -8.95 -13.01
CA LEU A 83 2.41 -8.98 -14.45
C LEU A 83 1.14 -8.66 -15.25
N GLU A 84 -0.02 -9.21 -14.84
CA GLU A 84 -1.29 -8.85 -15.48
C GLU A 84 -1.61 -7.37 -15.33
N VAL A 85 -1.35 -6.78 -14.15
CA VAL A 85 -1.53 -5.34 -13.93
C VAL A 85 -0.60 -4.55 -14.84
N LEU A 86 0.68 -4.91 -14.90
CA LEU A 86 1.68 -4.25 -15.75
C LEU A 86 1.31 -4.28 -17.24
N GLU A 87 0.72 -5.40 -17.70
CA GLU A 87 0.26 -5.55 -19.08
C GLU A 87 -1.01 -4.73 -19.36
N ARG A 88 -2.01 -4.86 -18.48
CA ARG A 88 -3.35 -4.25 -18.68
C ARG A 88 -3.39 -2.76 -18.38
N LYS A 89 -2.56 -2.30 -17.45
CA LYS A 89 -2.45 -0.89 -17.03
C LYS A 89 -3.79 -0.28 -16.60
N ALA A 90 -4.63 -1.08 -15.97
CA ALA A 90 -5.94 -0.63 -15.48
C ALA A 90 -6.32 -1.43 -14.22
N GLY A 91 -7.00 -0.77 -13.28
CA GLY A 91 -7.44 -1.38 -12.04
C GLY A 91 -7.83 -0.36 -10.97
N ASP A 92 -8.18 -0.86 -9.80
CA ASP A 92 -8.50 -0.05 -8.62
C ASP A 92 -7.32 -0.01 -7.61
N CYS A 93 -7.61 0.26 -6.34
CA CYS A 93 -6.59 0.31 -5.29
C CYS A 93 -5.85 -1.04 -5.13
N THR A 94 -6.51 -2.16 -5.41
CA THR A 94 -5.91 -3.49 -5.29
C THR A 94 -4.80 -3.69 -6.31
N GLU A 95 -5.05 -3.35 -7.57
CA GLU A 95 -4.07 -3.45 -8.66
C GLU A 95 -2.90 -2.48 -8.45
N HIS A 96 -3.18 -1.25 -8.01
CA HIS A 96 -2.12 -0.29 -7.67
C HIS A 96 -1.21 -0.84 -6.58
N ALA A 97 -1.80 -1.33 -5.47
CA ALA A 97 -1.05 -1.90 -4.36
C ALA A 97 -0.25 -3.15 -4.77
N LEU A 98 -0.85 -4.02 -5.59
CA LEU A 98 -0.22 -5.25 -6.07
C LEU A 98 1.01 -4.97 -6.95
N LEU A 99 0.89 -4.07 -7.95
CA LEU A 99 2.01 -3.72 -8.82
C LEU A 99 3.10 -2.98 -8.04
N PHE A 100 2.74 -2.01 -7.18
CA PHE A 100 3.70 -1.32 -6.33
C PHE A 100 4.49 -2.32 -5.46
N ASN A 101 3.82 -3.29 -4.85
CA ASN A 101 4.47 -4.30 -4.01
C ASN A 101 5.53 -5.11 -4.79
N ALA A 102 5.21 -5.50 -6.03
CA ALA A 102 6.14 -6.22 -6.88
C ALA A 102 7.37 -5.37 -7.26
N LEU A 103 7.14 -4.11 -7.65
CA LEU A 103 8.22 -3.18 -8.01
C LEU A 103 9.10 -2.83 -6.81
N ALA A 104 8.52 -2.58 -5.63
CA ALA A 104 9.25 -2.28 -4.40
C ALA A 104 10.15 -3.46 -3.98
N ARG A 105 9.61 -4.69 -4.00
CA ARG A 105 10.40 -5.90 -3.70
C ARG A 105 11.51 -6.13 -4.73
N ALA A 106 11.25 -5.87 -6.00
CA ALA A 106 12.28 -5.95 -7.04
C ALA A 106 13.41 -4.92 -6.85
N ALA A 107 13.07 -3.71 -6.32
CA ALA A 107 14.04 -2.69 -5.92
C ALA A 107 14.79 -2.99 -4.61
N GLY A 108 14.53 -4.14 -3.97
CA GLY A 108 15.13 -4.54 -2.70
C GLY A 108 14.50 -3.86 -1.48
N ILE A 109 13.29 -3.33 -1.60
CA ILE A 109 12.55 -2.69 -0.49
C ILE A 109 11.55 -3.69 0.06
N PRO A 110 11.65 -4.10 1.35
CA PRO A 110 10.63 -4.92 1.97
C PRO A 110 9.30 -4.19 1.97
N SER A 111 8.25 -4.83 1.45
CA SER A 111 6.93 -4.19 1.31
C SER A 111 5.79 -5.16 1.57
N ARG A 112 4.66 -4.62 2.05
CA ARG A 112 3.42 -5.37 2.33
C ARG A 112 2.19 -4.55 1.96
N GLU A 113 1.11 -5.24 1.67
CA GLU A 113 -0.21 -4.63 1.56
C GLU A 113 -0.80 -4.35 2.92
N VAL A 114 -1.56 -3.30 2.98
CA VAL A 114 -2.34 -2.87 4.14
C VAL A 114 -3.78 -2.65 3.70
N THR A 115 -4.71 -3.06 4.53
CA THR A 115 -6.13 -2.88 4.26
C THR A 115 -6.81 -2.12 5.39
N GLY A 116 -7.73 -1.25 5.03
CA GLY A 116 -8.45 -0.45 6.01
C GLY A 116 -9.51 0.43 5.39
N LEU A 117 -9.72 1.58 6.01
CA LEU A 117 -10.68 2.58 5.57
C LEU A 117 -9.94 3.87 5.23
N MET A 118 -10.34 4.49 4.15
CA MET A 118 -9.85 5.80 3.74
C MET A 118 -11.01 6.81 3.74
N TYR A 119 -10.81 7.94 4.39
CA TYR A 119 -11.76 9.04 4.41
C TYR A 119 -11.65 9.89 3.13
N THR A 120 -12.78 10.22 2.55
CA THR A 120 -12.86 11.16 1.43
C THR A 120 -14.00 12.14 1.64
N GLN A 121 -13.83 13.36 1.14
CA GLN A 121 -14.86 14.40 1.19
C GLN A 121 -15.73 14.43 -0.07
N ALA A 122 -15.26 13.88 -1.18
CA ALA A 122 -15.95 13.88 -2.47
C ALA A 122 -16.36 12.45 -2.88
N PRO A 123 -17.58 12.24 -3.41
CA PRO A 123 -18.67 13.20 -3.61
C PRO A 123 -19.42 13.58 -2.32
N SER A 124 -19.21 12.83 -1.24
CA SER A 124 -19.75 13.11 0.10
C SER A 124 -18.77 12.62 1.16
N PRO A 125 -18.76 13.23 2.37
CA PRO A 125 -17.89 12.80 3.46
C PRO A 125 -18.21 11.37 3.90
N GLN A 126 -17.28 10.43 3.65
CA GLN A 126 -17.46 9.03 4.05
C GLN A 126 -16.13 8.28 4.06
N PHE A 127 -16.15 7.12 4.71
CA PHE A 127 -15.06 6.17 4.66
C PHE A 127 -15.35 5.10 3.62
N TYR A 128 -14.35 4.85 2.77
CA TYR A 128 -14.35 3.75 1.81
C TYR A 128 -13.37 2.68 2.25
N TRP A 129 -13.67 1.47 1.87
CA TRP A 129 -12.72 0.39 1.92
C TRP A 129 -11.57 0.67 0.98
N HIS A 130 -10.33 0.48 1.48
CA HIS A 130 -9.14 0.81 0.71
C HIS A 130 -7.98 -0.13 0.98
N VAL A 131 -7.15 -0.33 -0.03
CA VAL A 131 -5.90 -1.09 0.03
C VAL A 131 -4.76 -0.17 -0.37
N TRP A 132 -3.70 -0.17 0.43
CA TRP A 132 -2.46 0.57 0.16
C TRP A 132 -1.25 -0.25 0.57
N ASN A 133 -0.07 0.34 0.66
CA ASN A 133 1.16 -0.37 0.98
C ASN A 133 1.87 0.22 2.19
N GLU A 134 2.73 -0.58 2.79
CA GLU A 134 3.79 -0.13 3.67
C GLU A 134 5.12 -0.65 3.15
N ILE A 135 6.15 0.20 3.18
CA ILE A 135 7.54 -0.15 2.92
C ILE A 135 8.33 -0.09 4.22
N TYR A 136 9.37 -0.91 4.33
CA TYR A 136 10.29 -0.89 5.47
C TYR A 136 11.57 -0.13 5.10
N ASP A 137 11.84 0.98 5.82
CA ASP A 137 12.99 1.86 5.54
C ASP A 137 14.31 1.37 6.16
N GLY A 138 14.27 0.30 6.93
CA GLY A 138 15.37 -0.25 7.72
C GLY A 138 15.16 -0.12 9.24
N GLU A 139 14.23 0.73 9.66
CA GLU A 139 13.89 0.95 11.06
C GLU A 139 12.40 0.84 11.37
N ARG A 140 11.54 1.21 10.42
CA ARG A 140 10.10 1.32 10.61
C ARG A 140 9.32 1.10 9.31
N TRP A 141 8.03 0.88 9.44
CA TRP A 141 7.11 0.82 8.32
C TRP A 141 6.63 2.22 7.95
N ILE A 142 6.72 2.56 6.67
CA ILE A 142 6.26 3.83 6.08
C ILE A 142 5.10 3.53 5.16
N SER A 143 3.98 4.18 5.37
CA SER A 143 2.78 4.02 4.53
C SER A 143 2.94 4.73 3.19
N VAL A 144 2.51 4.06 2.12
CA VAL A 144 2.59 4.51 0.73
C VAL A 144 1.29 4.17 0.03
N ASP A 145 0.64 5.14 -0.59
CA ASP A 145 -0.57 4.91 -1.38
C ASP A 145 -0.37 5.22 -2.86
N PRO A 146 -0.10 4.18 -3.68
CA PRO A 146 0.10 4.36 -5.12
C PRO A 146 -1.19 4.70 -5.88
N THR A 147 -2.37 4.59 -5.26
CA THR A 147 -3.64 4.98 -5.87
C THR A 147 -3.85 6.49 -5.86
N TRP A 148 -3.26 7.18 -4.88
CA TRP A 148 -3.43 8.62 -4.68
C TRP A 148 -2.13 9.43 -4.76
N ASP A 149 -1.03 8.81 -5.16
CA ASP A 149 0.30 9.41 -5.25
C ASP A 149 0.79 9.98 -3.89
N GLU A 150 0.60 9.19 -2.82
CA GLU A 150 0.91 9.62 -1.46
C GLU A 150 1.99 8.76 -0.80
N VAL A 151 3.02 9.40 -0.24
CA VAL A 151 3.95 8.80 0.73
C VAL A 151 3.75 9.49 2.08
N PHE A 152 3.78 8.71 3.17
CA PHE A 152 3.34 9.15 4.48
C PHE A 152 1.86 9.53 4.47
N VAL A 153 0.99 8.55 4.16
CA VAL A 153 -0.46 8.75 4.12
C VAL A 153 -0.97 9.43 5.39
N ASP A 154 -1.98 10.25 5.22
CA ASP A 154 -2.53 11.07 6.29
C ASP A 154 -3.44 10.28 7.27
N ALA A 155 -3.96 10.98 8.29
CA ALA A 155 -4.87 10.41 9.28
C ALA A 155 -6.23 9.96 8.71
N GLY A 156 -6.51 10.22 7.44
CA GLY A 156 -7.67 9.68 6.73
C GLY A 156 -7.56 8.19 6.45
N HIS A 157 -6.35 7.62 6.48
CA HIS A 157 -6.10 6.20 6.31
C HIS A 157 -6.13 5.45 7.65
N LEU A 158 -7.21 4.74 7.92
CA LEU A 158 -7.41 3.94 9.13
C LEU A 158 -7.03 2.48 8.85
N LYS A 159 -5.82 2.11 9.20
CA LYS A 159 -5.31 0.74 9.05
C LYS A 159 -6.07 -0.23 9.96
N ILE A 160 -6.60 -1.31 9.37
CA ILE A 160 -7.33 -2.36 10.10
C ILE A 160 -6.52 -3.66 10.12
N ALA A 161 -5.88 -4.03 9.02
CA ALA A 161 -5.08 -5.25 8.95
C ALA A 161 -3.91 -5.17 7.97
N ASN A 162 -2.92 -6.03 8.19
CA ASN A 162 -1.86 -6.35 7.23
C ASN A 162 -2.22 -7.66 6.54
N GLU A 163 -2.24 -7.70 5.21
CA GLU A 163 -2.35 -8.92 4.38
C GLU A 163 -3.52 -9.89 4.71
N ASP A 164 -4.38 -9.60 5.70
CA ASP A 164 -5.43 -10.51 6.17
C ASP A 164 -6.82 -9.91 5.96
N THR A 165 -7.27 -9.93 4.71
CA THR A 165 -8.59 -9.43 4.31
C THR A 165 -9.77 -10.21 4.94
N ILE A 166 -9.55 -11.45 5.40
CA ILE A 166 -10.62 -12.28 6.00
C ILE A 166 -11.06 -11.74 7.35
N LYS A 167 -10.12 -11.25 8.17
CA LYS A 167 -10.45 -10.61 9.46
C LYS A 167 -11.30 -9.37 9.29
N ILE A 168 -11.16 -8.71 8.17
CA ILE A 168 -11.83 -7.48 7.82
C ILE A 168 -13.28 -7.75 7.41
N ALA A 169 -13.54 -8.78 6.62
CA ALA A 169 -14.89 -9.18 6.24
C ALA A 169 -15.78 -9.41 7.48
N ASN A 170 -15.19 -9.89 8.58
CA ASN A 170 -15.88 -10.09 9.85
C ASN A 170 -16.20 -8.78 10.61
N SER A 171 -15.67 -7.65 10.21
CA SER A 171 -15.94 -6.34 10.82
C SER A 171 -17.00 -5.52 10.07
N PHE A 172 -17.43 -5.94 8.89
CA PHE A 172 -18.51 -5.28 8.16
C PHE A 172 -19.79 -5.23 8.99
N GLY A 173 -20.39 -4.03 9.05
CA GLY A 173 -21.59 -3.76 9.86
C GLY A 173 -21.35 -3.65 11.37
N LYS A 174 -20.10 -3.80 11.84
CA LYS A 174 -19.74 -3.69 13.27
C LYS A 174 -18.96 -2.41 13.60
N ILE A 175 -18.58 -1.63 12.59
CA ILE A 175 -17.84 -0.39 12.76
C ILE A 175 -18.81 0.78 12.55
N LYS A 176 -18.89 1.67 13.53
CA LYS A 176 -19.53 2.98 13.41
C LYS A 176 -18.47 4.03 13.62
N ILE A 177 -18.32 4.93 12.68
CA ILE A 177 -17.38 6.04 12.76
C ILE A 177 -18.17 7.32 12.86
N GLU A 178 -17.89 8.13 13.88
CA GLU A 178 -18.40 9.48 14.04
C GLU A 178 -17.24 10.45 14.03
N ILE A 179 -17.32 11.46 13.18
CA ILE A 179 -16.37 12.57 13.17
C ILE A 179 -16.88 13.58 14.19
N LEU A 180 -16.12 13.77 15.26
CA LEU A 180 -16.41 14.77 16.28
C LEU A 180 -15.70 16.06 15.87
N SER A 181 -16.47 17.13 15.66
CA SER A 181 -15.99 18.48 15.34
C SER A 181 -15.66 19.26 16.62
#